data_6c246d8b2736371f63415888f666f7e4
#
_entry.id   6c246d8b2736371f63415888f666f7e4
#
_cell.length_a   1.000
_cell.length_b   1.000
_cell.length_c   1.000
_cell.angle_alpha   90.00
_cell.angle_beta   90.00
_cell.angle_gamma   90.00
#
_symmetry.space_group_name_H-M   'P 1'
#
loop_
_entity.id
_entity.type
_entity.pdbx_description
1 polymer ?
#
loop_
_entity_poly.entity_id
_entity_poly.type
_entity_poly.pdbx_seq_one_letter_code
_entity_poly.pdbx_strand_id
1 'polypeptide(L)'
;MPRPESEQMSLILFSGDFDKAMAALTIANGAAGNGMPVNIFFTFWGISLLRRKNTDGGLLLEKLFKRIMPLGAAKIGLSKYNFGGAGPWLLKKLIRHKNGQTAADLLKMAMERQVRFIACEASLKLLGVKKEELLDYEHLEVAGVDTFLQKALESKIVMFI
;
A
#
# COMPACT_ATOMS: atom_id res chain seq x y z
N MET A 1 21.02 -18.97 9.63
CA MET A 1 21.99 -18.61 8.59
C MET A 1 21.68 -17.20 8.13
N PRO A 2 22.62 -16.28 8.11
CA PRO A 2 22.41 -15.00 7.46
C PRO A 2 22.17 -15.24 5.97
N ARG A 3 21.04 -14.73 5.46
CA ARG A 3 20.74 -14.82 4.03
C ARG A 3 21.64 -13.84 3.27
N PRO A 4 22.12 -14.19 2.06
CA PRO A 4 22.88 -13.26 1.24
C PRO A 4 22.02 -12.01 0.96
N GLU A 5 22.65 -10.84 0.96
CA GLU A 5 22.01 -9.52 0.71
C GLU A 5 21.25 -9.43 -0.63
N SER A 6 21.42 -10.42 -1.51
CA SER A 6 20.75 -10.52 -2.82
C SER A 6 19.34 -11.13 -2.77
N GLU A 7 18.82 -11.53 -1.62
CA GLU A 7 17.50 -12.16 -1.52
C GLU A 7 16.44 -11.18 -1.09
N GLN A 8 16.13 -10.20 -1.94
CA GLN A 8 15.05 -9.25 -1.68
C GLN A 8 13.74 -9.64 -2.39
N MET A 9 12.65 -9.05 -1.96
CA MET A 9 11.33 -9.17 -2.55
C MET A 9 10.84 -7.81 -3.03
N SER A 10 10.29 -7.76 -4.23
CA SER A 10 9.60 -6.58 -4.75
C SER A 10 8.15 -6.92 -5.10
N LEU A 11 7.22 -6.04 -4.71
CA LEU A 11 5.79 -6.24 -4.89
C LEU A 11 5.18 -4.97 -5.48
N ILE A 12 4.32 -5.13 -6.49
CA ILE A 12 3.46 -4.05 -7.00
C ILE A 12 2.10 -4.20 -6.33
N LEU A 13 1.65 -3.15 -5.66
CA LEU A 13 0.30 -3.02 -5.15
C LEU A 13 -0.46 -1.99 -6.00
N PHE A 14 -1.22 -2.52 -6.96
CA PHE A 14 -2.06 -1.75 -7.87
C PHE A 14 -3.42 -1.44 -7.26
N SER A 15 -3.97 -2.40 -6.53
CA SER A 15 -5.33 -2.32 -6.01
C SER A 15 -5.41 -1.56 -4.69
N GLY A 16 -6.48 -0.76 -4.56
CA GLY A 16 -6.88 -0.12 -3.29
C GLY A 16 -7.91 -0.93 -2.51
N ASP A 17 -8.16 -2.20 -2.87
CA ASP A 17 -9.14 -3.04 -2.21
C ASP A 17 -8.58 -3.66 -0.92
N PHE A 18 -9.43 -3.76 0.09
CA PHE A 18 -9.05 -4.24 1.42
C PHE A 18 -8.46 -5.67 1.41
N ASP A 19 -9.09 -6.58 0.70
CA ASP A 19 -8.67 -7.99 0.62
C ASP A 19 -7.33 -8.14 -0.11
N LYS A 20 -7.10 -7.37 -1.16
CA LYS A 20 -5.83 -7.37 -1.90
C LYS A 20 -4.72 -6.69 -1.10
N ALA A 21 -5.03 -5.59 -0.43
CA ALA A 21 -4.10 -4.93 0.49
C ALA A 21 -3.70 -5.85 1.65
N MET A 22 -4.66 -6.59 2.22
CA MET A 22 -4.40 -7.60 3.24
C MET A 22 -3.43 -8.68 2.74
N ALA A 23 -3.68 -9.23 1.53
CA ALA A 23 -2.80 -10.24 0.94
C ALA A 23 -1.37 -9.70 0.73
N ALA A 24 -1.25 -8.54 0.08
CA ALA A 24 0.03 -7.90 -0.19
C ALA A 24 0.84 -7.62 1.08
N LEU A 25 0.21 -7.00 2.07
CA LEU A 25 0.85 -6.63 3.33
C LEU A 25 1.18 -7.86 4.20
N THR A 26 0.35 -8.90 4.17
CA THR A 26 0.66 -10.17 4.86
C THR A 26 1.91 -10.83 4.28
N ILE A 27 2.00 -10.90 2.95
CA ILE A 27 3.18 -11.47 2.26
C ILE A 27 4.42 -10.62 2.54
N ALA A 28 4.32 -9.29 2.41
CA ALA A 28 5.42 -8.37 2.68
C ALA A 28 5.93 -8.49 4.13
N ASN A 29 5.02 -8.52 5.10
CA ASN A 29 5.36 -8.71 6.50
C ASN A 29 5.97 -10.08 6.79
N GLY A 30 5.49 -11.14 6.13
CA GLY A 30 6.06 -12.47 6.23
C GLY A 30 7.51 -12.49 5.73
N ALA A 31 7.78 -11.91 4.56
CA ALA A 31 9.12 -11.80 3.99
C ALA A 31 10.06 -10.97 4.88
N ALA A 32 9.62 -9.77 5.28
CA ALA A 32 10.41 -8.88 6.15
C ALA A 32 10.68 -9.51 7.53
N GLY A 33 9.69 -10.21 8.11
CA GLY A 33 9.85 -10.93 9.37
C GLY A 33 10.86 -12.09 9.30
N ASN A 34 11.12 -12.61 8.11
CA ASN A 34 12.17 -13.59 7.84
C ASN A 34 13.53 -12.95 7.46
N GLY A 35 13.67 -11.62 7.63
CA GLY A 35 14.92 -10.90 7.34
C GLY A 35 15.17 -10.63 5.86
N MET A 36 14.15 -10.76 5.01
CA MET A 36 14.24 -10.42 3.59
C MET A 36 13.93 -8.92 3.40
N PRO A 37 14.81 -8.14 2.73
CA PRO A 37 14.47 -6.78 2.32
C PRO A 37 13.24 -6.78 1.41
N VAL A 38 12.28 -5.90 1.66
CA VAL A 38 11.03 -5.84 0.91
C VAL A 38 10.81 -4.44 0.36
N ASN A 39 10.45 -4.36 -0.93
CA ASN A 39 10.04 -3.14 -1.60
C ASN A 39 8.59 -3.28 -2.06
N ILE A 40 7.73 -2.30 -1.76
CA ILE A 40 6.36 -2.25 -2.25
C ILE A 40 6.20 -1.00 -3.13
N PHE A 41 5.88 -1.20 -4.40
CA PHE A 41 5.53 -0.13 -5.33
C PHE A 41 4.02 0.07 -5.35
N PHE A 42 3.58 1.17 -4.77
CA PHE A 42 2.18 1.56 -4.73
C PHE A 42 1.84 2.37 -5.98
N THR A 43 0.92 1.86 -6.79
CA THR A 43 0.51 2.52 -8.03
C THR A 43 -1.02 2.58 -8.12
N PHE A 44 -1.57 3.50 -8.91
CA PHE A 44 -3.01 3.71 -9.09
C PHE A 44 -3.77 3.72 -7.76
N TRP A 45 -4.69 2.77 -7.56
CA TRP A 45 -5.57 2.69 -6.40
C TRP A 45 -4.82 2.31 -5.12
N GLY A 46 -3.68 1.62 -5.26
CA GLY A 46 -2.78 1.30 -4.15
C GLY A 46 -2.26 2.54 -3.42
N ILE A 47 -2.16 3.69 -4.10
CA ILE A 47 -1.83 4.99 -3.48
C ILE A 47 -2.77 5.33 -2.32
N SER A 48 -4.02 4.89 -2.37
CA SER A 48 -5.01 5.15 -1.31
C SER A 48 -4.55 4.67 0.07
N LEU A 49 -3.76 3.60 0.14
CA LEU A 49 -3.24 3.06 1.39
C LEU A 49 -2.26 4.03 2.07
N LEU A 50 -1.52 4.78 1.26
CA LEU A 50 -0.49 5.71 1.73
C LEU A 50 -1.04 7.10 2.07
N ARG A 51 -2.29 7.41 1.73
CA ARG A 51 -2.88 8.73 1.96
C ARG A 51 -3.27 8.94 3.42
N ARG A 52 -2.94 10.09 3.98
CA ARG A 52 -3.33 10.49 5.35
C ARG A 52 -4.25 11.71 5.41
N LYS A 53 -4.21 12.57 4.42
CA LYS A 53 -4.99 13.81 4.37
C LYS A 53 -5.31 14.23 2.94
N ASN A 54 -6.26 15.13 2.80
CA ASN A 54 -6.46 15.91 1.57
C ASN A 54 -5.82 17.28 1.74
N THR A 55 -5.20 17.79 0.68
CA THR A 55 -4.78 19.19 0.61
C THR A 55 -5.65 19.94 -0.40
N ASP A 56 -5.84 21.22 -0.15
CA ASP A 56 -6.48 22.11 -1.10
C ASP A 56 -5.55 22.40 -2.29
N GLY A 57 -6.14 22.59 -3.46
CA GLY A 57 -5.42 22.86 -4.70
C GLY A 57 -5.67 21.82 -5.80
N GLY A 58 -5.30 22.16 -7.03
CA GLY A 58 -5.54 21.34 -8.21
C GLY A 58 -6.85 21.67 -8.93
N LEU A 59 -7.08 20.97 -10.04
CA LEU A 59 -8.29 21.11 -10.86
C LEU A 59 -9.53 20.66 -10.08
N LEU A 60 -10.69 21.21 -10.41
CA LEU A 60 -11.96 20.84 -9.78
C LEU A 60 -12.22 19.31 -9.87
N LEU A 61 -11.89 18.73 -11.01
CA LEU A 61 -12.03 17.29 -11.23
C LEU A 61 -11.10 16.46 -10.31
N GLU A 62 -9.87 16.90 -10.12
CA GLU A 62 -8.92 16.26 -9.18
C GLU A 62 -9.41 16.34 -7.72
N LYS A 63 -9.97 17.50 -7.33
CA LYS A 63 -10.55 17.68 -5.99
C LYS A 63 -11.73 16.74 -5.75
N LEU A 64 -12.62 16.61 -6.74
CA LEU A 64 -13.76 15.71 -6.66
C LEU A 64 -13.30 14.25 -6.56
N PHE A 65 -12.31 13.88 -7.38
CA PHE A 65 -11.76 12.53 -7.41
C PHE A 65 -11.05 12.17 -6.09
N LYS A 66 -10.22 13.06 -5.58
CA LYS A 66 -9.54 12.88 -4.28
C LYS A 66 -10.53 12.73 -3.12
N ARG A 67 -11.68 13.40 -3.20
CA ARG A 67 -12.71 13.31 -2.15
C ARG A 67 -13.41 11.94 -2.11
N ILE A 68 -13.49 11.27 -3.26
CA ILE A 68 -14.08 9.93 -3.37
C ILE A 68 -13.07 8.85 -2.97
N MET A 69 -11.77 9.07 -3.22
CA MET A 69 -10.73 8.11 -2.89
C MET A 69 -10.58 7.90 -1.38
N PRO A 70 -10.44 6.65 -0.92
CA PRO A 70 -10.17 6.35 0.48
C PRO A 70 -8.92 7.05 1.03
N LEU A 71 -8.95 7.42 2.29
CA LEU A 71 -7.83 7.98 3.03
C LEU A 71 -7.24 6.92 3.97
N GLY A 72 -6.19 6.25 3.49
CA GLY A 72 -5.44 5.27 4.26
C GLY A 72 -6.08 3.88 4.34
N ALA A 73 -5.27 2.92 4.77
CA ALA A 73 -5.61 1.50 4.82
C ALA A 73 -6.85 1.15 5.69
N ALA A 74 -7.23 2.03 6.63
CA ALA A 74 -8.41 1.81 7.46
C ALA A 74 -9.75 2.05 6.73
N LYS A 75 -9.74 2.84 5.63
CA LYS A 75 -10.96 3.29 4.93
C LYS A 75 -11.21 2.58 3.59
N ILE A 76 -10.32 1.72 3.15
CA ILE A 76 -10.48 0.96 1.90
C ILE A 76 -11.62 -0.06 1.99
N GLY A 77 -12.31 -0.27 0.87
CA GLY A 77 -13.42 -1.22 0.72
C GLY A 77 -12.97 -2.57 0.18
N LEU A 78 -13.89 -3.53 0.13
CA LEU A 78 -13.65 -4.85 -0.47
C LEU A 78 -13.74 -4.79 -2.01
N SER A 79 -13.00 -5.69 -2.69
CA SER A 79 -13.07 -5.86 -4.14
C SER A 79 -14.41 -6.45 -4.59
N LYS A 80 -14.95 -7.40 -3.79
CA LYS A 80 -16.25 -8.05 -3.98
C LYS A 80 -17.04 -7.99 -2.68
N TYR A 81 -18.35 -8.26 -2.77
CA TYR A 81 -19.24 -8.30 -1.60
C TYR A 81 -19.25 -7.00 -0.78
N ASN A 82 -19.08 -5.85 -1.45
CA ASN A 82 -19.03 -4.55 -0.77
C ASN A 82 -20.39 -4.13 -0.18
N PHE A 83 -21.51 -4.47 -0.84
CA PHE A 83 -22.90 -4.22 -0.39
C PHE A 83 -23.09 -2.84 0.25
N GLY A 84 -22.62 -1.78 -0.42
CA GLY A 84 -22.71 -0.42 0.10
C GLY A 84 -21.89 -0.16 1.38
N GLY A 85 -20.88 -0.98 1.65
CA GLY A 85 -20.01 -0.86 2.84
C GLY A 85 -20.31 -1.86 3.96
N ALA A 86 -21.42 -2.59 3.89
CA ALA A 86 -21.76 -3.61 4.89
C ALA A 86 -20.77 -4.77 4.90
N GLY A 87 -20.28 -5.22 3.74
CA GLY A 87 -19.30 -6.29 3.62
C GLY A 87 -17.97 -5.96 4.33
N PRO A 88 -17.33 -4.82 4.04
CA PRO A 88 -16.11 -4.41 4.75
C PRO A 88 -16.32 -4.26 6.26
N TRP A 89 -17.46 -3.72 6.68
CA TRP A 89 -17.78 -3.58 8.09
C TRP A 89 -17.86 -4.94 8.79
N LEU A 90 -18.59 -5.89 8.21
CA LEU A 90 -18.74 -7.24 8.75
C LEU A 90 -17.40 -7.97 8.82
N LEU A 91 -16.60 -7.91 7.76
CA LEU A 91 -15.28 -8.54 7.70
C LEU A 91 -14.33 -7.95 8.75
N LYS A 92 -14.27 -6.61 8.88
CA LYS A 92 -13.45 -5.95 9.90
C LYS A 92 -13.90 -6.34 11.32
N LYS A 93 -15.21 -6.48 11.56
CA LYS A 93 -15.75 -6.95 12.84
C LYS A 93 -15.35 -8.40 13.12
N LEU A 94 -15.40 -9.27 12.11
CA LEU A 94 -14.99 -10.67 12.23
C LEU A 94 -13.47 -10.79 12.52
N ILE A 95 -12.65 -10.01 11.82
CA ILE A 95 -11.20 -9.96 12.05
C ILE A 95 -10.90 -9.56 13.49
N ARG A 96 -11.54 -8.50 13.99
CA ARG A 96 -11.38 -8.05 15.38
C ARG A 96 -11.85 -9.09 16.39
N HIS A 97 -12.98 -9.75 16.13
CA HIS A 97 -13.50 -10.79 17.02
C HIS A 97 -12.55 -12.00 17.12
N LYS A 98 -11.80 -12.28 16.05
CA LYS A 98 -10.79 -13.34 16.01
C LYS A 98 -9.38 -12.87 16.39
N ASN A 99 -9.23 -11.66 16.95
CA ASN A 99 -7.94 -11.03 17.24
C ASN A 99 -6.98 -10.99 16.03
N GLY A 100 -7.55 -10.87 14.83
CA GLY A 100 -6.82 -10.75 13.60
C GLY A 100 -6.35 -9.31 13.34
N GLN A 101 -5.36 -9.17 12.46
CA GLN A 101 -4.82 -7.88 12.06
C GLN A 101 -5.60 -7.30 10.89
N THR A 102 -5.88 -6.01 10.90
CA THR A 102 -6.47 -5.26 9.78
C THR A 102 -5.40 -4.81 8.79
N ALA A 103 -5.81 -4.31 7.61
CA ALA A 103 -4.86 -3.73 6.65
C ALA A 103 -4.06 -2.55 7.25
N ALA A 104 -4.68 -1.77 8.13
CA ALA A 104 -3.99 -0.68 8.83
C ALA A 104 -2.93 -1.20 9.81
N ASP A 105 -3.24 -2.27 10.54
CA ASP A 105 -2.29 -2.91 11.46
C ASP A 105 -1.11 -3.52 10.70
N LEU A 106 -1.39 -4.19 9.57
CA LEU A 106 -0.36 -4.77 8.71
C LEU A 106 0.51 -3.71 8.04
N LEU A 107 -0.07 -2.57 7.63
CA LEU A 107 0.69 -1.45 7.08
C LEU A 107 1.64 -0.87 8.14
N LYS A 108 1.15 -0.66 9.36
CA LYS A 108 1.98 -0.21 10.48
C LYS A 108 3.10 -1.19 10.77
N MET A 109 2.81 -2.48 10.82
CA MET A 109 3.82 -3.53 11.02
C MET A 109 4.88 -3.53 9.90
N ALA A 110 4.50 -3.31 8.64
CA ALA A 110 5.42 -3.19 7.53
C ALA A 110 6.37 -1.98 7.70
N MET A 111 5.83 -0.85 8.19
CA MET A 111 6.65 0.33 8.52
C MET A 111 7.63 0.03 9.67
N GLU A 112 7.20 -0.62 10.74
CA GLU A 112 8.05 -1.03 11.86
C GLU A 112 9.16 -2.01 11.42
N ARG A 113 8.91 -2.81 10.39
CA ARG A 113 9.87 -3.74 9.77
C ARG A 113 10.71 -3.11 8.67
N GLN A 114 10.66 -1.79 8.52
CA GLN A 114 11.45 -1.03 7.56
C GLN A 114 11.23 -1.46 6.10
N VAL A 115 10.05 -1.94 5.78
CA VAL A 115 9.65 -2.22 4.38
C VAL A 115 9.71 -0.93 3.59
N ARG A 116 10.42 -0.90 2.47
CA ARG A 116 10.53 0.27 1.60
C ARG A 116 9.23 0.46 0.82
N PHE A 117 8.66 1.65 0.89
CA PHE A 117 7.49 2.06 0.12
C PHE A 117 7.91 2.99 -1.01
N ILE A 118 7.48 2.70 -2.21
CA ILE A 118 7.71 3.52 -3.40
C ILE A 118 6.33 3.95 -3.92
N ALA A 119 6.01 5.22 -3.82
CA ALA A 119 4.79 5.79 -4.39
C ALA A 119 5.03 6.18 -5.85
N CYS A 120 4.24 5.64 -6.77
CA CYS A 120 4.38 5.88 -8.20
C CYS A 120 4.11 7.36 -8.54
N GLU A 121 5.14 8.07 -9.02
CA GLU A 121 5.06 9.49 -9.37
C GLU A 121 3.99 9.76 -10.44
N ALA A 122 3.90 8.91 -11.47
CA ALA A 122 2.92 9.04 -12.54
C ALA A 122 1.49 8.91 -12.00
N SER A 123 1.26 7.96 -11.07
CA SER A 123 -0.05 7.80 -10.42
C SER A 123 -0.40 8.97 -9.52
N LEU A 124 0.55 9.52 -8.78
CA LEU A 124 0.33 10.72 -7.97
C LEU A 124 -0.10 11.90 -8.84
N LYS A 125 0.61 12.13 -9.95
CA LYS A 125 0.27 13.20 -10.91
C LYS A 125 -1.11 13.00 -11.53
N LEU A 126 -1.42 11.78 -11.97
CA LEU A 126 -2.71 11.44 -12.56
C LEU A 126 -3.87 11.65 -11.60
N LEU A 127 -3.71 11.25 -10.34
CA LEU A 127 -4.74 11.32 -9.30
C LEU A 127 -4.79 12.67 -8.60
N GLY A 128 -3.90 13.61 -8.94
CA GLY A 128 -3.77 14.92 -8.30
C GLY A 128 -3.35 14.85 -6.83
N VAL A 129 -2.72 13.75 -6.39
CA VAL A 129 -2.26 13.53 -5.02
C VAL A 129 -0.85 14.11 -4.85
N LYS A 130 -0.66 14.94 -3.83
CA LYS A 130 0.63 15.54 -3.52
C LYS A 130 1.40 14.69 -2.52
N LYS A 131 2.73 14.81 -2.54
CA LYS A 131 3.61 14.08 -1.60
C LYS A 131 3.23 14.36 -0.13
N GLU A 132 2.84 15.58 0.19
CA GLU A 132 2.45 16.01 1.54
C GLU A 132 1.13 15.36 2.02
N GLU A 133 0.37 14.74 1.11
CA GLU A 133 -0.84 13.98 1.43
C GLU A 133 -0.55 12.54 1.86
N LEU A 134 0.68 12.07 1.64
CA LEU A 134 1.11 10.72 1.97
C LEU A 134 1.55 10.59 3.44
N LEU A 135 1.73 9.36 3.88
CA LEU A 135 2.25 9.02 5.19
C LEU A 135 3.63 9.67 5.41
N ASP A 136 3.87 10.11 6.63
CA ASP A 136 5.19 10.54 7.08
C ASP A 136 5.96 9.30 7.53
N TYR A 137 6.75 8.76 6.61
CA TYR A 137 7.50 7.54 6.83
C TYR A 137 8.87 7.64 6.16
N GLU A 138 9.92 7.37 6.93
CA GLU A 138 11.32 7.54 6.51
C GLU A 138 11.67 6.74 5.26
N HIS A 139 11.12 5.53 5.13
CA HIS A 139 11.38 4.65 3.98
C HIS A 139 10.31 4.76 2.89
N LEU A 140 9.59 5.88 2.82
CA LEU A 140 8.67 6.21 1.73
C LEU A 140 9.33 7.20 0.77
N GLU A 141 9.47 6.79 -0.47
CA GLU A 141 9.91 7.67 -1.56
C GLU A 141 8.87 7.80 -2.66
N VAL A 142 8.89 8.93 -3.37
CA VAL A 142 8.12 9.13 -4.60
C VAL A 142 9.08 8.94 -5.75
N ALA A 143 8.80 7.95 -6.63
CA ALA A 143 9.70 7.62 -7.73
C ALA A 143 8.93 7.08 -8.95
N GLY A 144 9.63 7.04 -10.08
CA GLY A 144 9.15 6.44 -11.32
C GLY A 144 9.23 4.91 -11.31
N VAL A 145 8.67 4.31 -12.36
CA VAL A 145 8.70 2.85 -12.56
C VAL A 145 10.12 2.32 -12.68
N ASP A 146 11.06 3.12 -13.20
CA ASP A 146 12.46 2.71 -13.37
C ASP A 146 13.13 2.36 -12.03
N THR A 147 12.86 3.14 -10.98
CA THR A 147 13.34 2.84 -9.63
C THR A 147 12.82 1.50 -9.13
N PHE A 148 11.54 1.21 -9.38
CA PHE A 148 10.96 -0.08 -9.03
C PHE A 148 11.59 -1.22 -9.83
N LEU A 149 11.76 -1.05 -11.15
CA LEU A 149 12.34 -2.07 -12.02
C LEU A 149 13.78 -2.43 -11.61
N GLN A 150 14.59 -1.45 -11.21
CA GLN A 150 15.93 -1.73 -10.65
C GLN A 150 15.85 -2.64 -9.43
N LYS A 151 14.93 -2.36 -8.50
CA LYS A 151 14.72 -3.21 -7.33
C LYS A 151 14.16 -4.60 -7.70
N ALA A 152 13.27 -4.66 -8.69
CA ALA A 152 12.71 -5.91 -9.16
C ALA A 152 13.77 -6.82 -9.81
N LEU A 153 14.72 -6.26 -10.57
CA LEU A 153 15.83 -7.00 -11.17
C LEU A 153 16.76 -7.65 -10.12
N GLU A 154 16.88 -7.02 -8.95
CA GLU A 154 17.65 -7.53 -7.82
C GLU A 154 16.85 -8.51 -6.94
N SER A 155 15.56 -8.70 -7.21
CA SER A 155 14.65 -9.47 -6.36
C SER A 155 14.53 -10.92 -6.81
N LYS A 156 14.55 -11.84 -5.85
CA LYS A 156 14.20 -13.26 -6.08
C LYS A 156 12.70 -13.49 -6.23
N ILE A 157 11.91 -12.65 -5.60
CA ILE A 157 10.45 -12.74 -5.64
C ILE A 157 9.92 -11.41 -6.14
N VAL A 158 9.17 -11.45 -7.24
CA VAL A 158 8.45 -10.29 -7.77
C VAL A 158 6.98 -10.65 -7.91
N MET A 159 6.09 -9.82 -7.35
CA MET A 159 4.64 -10.08 -7.36
C MET A 159 3.87 -8.84 -7.79
N PHE A 160 2.69 -9.07 -8.38
CA PHE A 160 1.72 -8.04 -8.74
C PHE A 160 0.36 -8.37 -8.10
N ILE A 161 -0.23 -7.43 -7.32
CA ILE A 161 -1.50 -7.57 -6.60
C ILE A 161 -2.42 -6.37 -6.81
#